data_3d9abe8f73607096564639634f1c3af7
#
_entry.id   3d9abe8f73607096564639634f1c3af7
#
_cell.length_a   1.000
_cell.length_b   1.000
_cell.length_c   1.000
_cell.angle_alpha   90.00
_cell.angle_beta   90.00
_cell.angle_gamma   90.00
#
_symmetry.space_group_name_H-M   'P 1'
#
loop_
_entity.id
_entity.type
_entity.pdbx_description
1 polymer ?
#
loop_
_entity_poly.entity_id
_entity_poly.type
_entity_poly.pdbx_seq_one_letter_code
_entity_poly.pdbx_strand_id
1 'polypeptide(L)'
;QVTERVLLDLGLRREQFTNYSTDGVAFISQRNMIAPRLGATWDYLGDGSLKFFANGGRYHLPVPSNLSSNMASPFLATSEMYTYTGVDPVTGAPTGLHAISKPYSANNAYGQSRDAREVTAIGLKPLSQDEFSLGFERALSKKLVVGASVLYRKLNDTNDDSCDERPLQA
;
A
#
# COMPACT_ATOMS: atom_id res chain seq x y z
N GLN A 1 -18.17 -21.50 -18.14
CA GLN A 1 -19.22 -20.97 -19.03
C GLN A 1 -20.55 -21.54 -18.58
N VAL A 2 -21.55 -20.71 -18.34
CA VAL A 2 -22.88 -21.17 -17.86
C VAL A 2 -23.82 -21.38 -19.03
N THR A 3 -23.70 -20.53 -20.05
CA THR A 3 -24.38 -20.66 -21.34
C THR A 3 -23.43 -20.19 -22.42
N GLU A 4 -23.82 -20.35 -23.71
CA GLU A 4 -23.04 -19.86 -24.86
C GLU A 4 -22.81 -18.32 -24.78
N ARG A 5 -23.64 -17.59 -24.03
CA ARG A 5 -23.63 -16.12 -23.93
C ARG A 5 -23.20 -15.58 -22.57
N VAL A 6 -23.10 -16.44 -21.55
CA VAL A 6 -22.82 -16.02 -20.20
C VAL A 6 -21.59 -16.77 -19.66
N LEU A 7 -20.57 -15.99 -19.30
CA LEU A 7 -19.39 -16.44 -18.60
C LEU A 7 -19.47 -15.95 -17.15
N LEU A 8 -19.26 -16.87 -16.21
CA LEU A 8 -19.06 -16.54 -14.79
C LEU A 8 -17.65 -16.95 -14.38
N ASP A 9 -16.98 -16.05 -13.70
CA ASP A 9 -15.68 -16.26 -13.06
C ASP A 9 -15.87 -16.21 -11.55
N LEU A 10 -15.51 -17.31 -10.88
CA LEU A 10 -15.58 -17.42 -9.43
C LEU A 10 -14.18 -17.71 -8.91
N GLY A 11 -13.70 -16.91 -8.02
CA GLY A 11 -12.38 -17.05 -7.44
C GLY A 11 -12.38 -16.88 -5.93
N LEU A 12 -11.53 -17.63 -5.26
CA LEU A 12 -11.22 -17.46 -3.84
C LEU A 12 -9.72 -17.47 -3.67
N ARG A 13 -9.18 -16.39 -3.09
CA ARG A 13 -7.77 -16.28 -2.77
C ARG A 13 -7.59 -16.22 -1.26
N ARG A 14 -6.65 -16.99 -0.75
CA ARG A 14 -6.19 -16.91 0.64
C ARG A 14 -4.78 -16.35 0.64
N GLU A 15 -4.59 -15.30 1.42
CA GLU A 15 -3.31 -14.61 1.53
C GLU A 15 -2.82 -14.61 2.98
N GLN A 16 -1.51 -14.43 3.12
CA GLN A 16 -0.89 -14.15 4.40
C GLN A 16 0.37 -13.32 4.18
N PHE A 17 0.62 -12.39 5.10
CA PHE A 17 1.81 -11.56 5.12
C PHE A 17 2.45 -11.62 6.50
N THR A 18 3.76 -11.70 6.53
CA THR A 18 4.54 -11.60 7.76
C THR A 18 5.71 -10.67 7.52
N ASN A 19 5.82 -9.65 8.36
CA ASN A 19 6.93 -8.70 8.34
C ASN A 19 7.88 -9.07 9.47
N TYR A 20 9.17 -9.07 9.15
CA TYR A 20 10.25 -9.41 10.06
C TYR A 20 11.15 -8.20 10.29
N SER A 21 11.68 -8.07 11.51
CA SER A 21 12.76 -7.14 11.82
C SER A 21 14.07 -7.59 11.14
N THR A 22 15.07 -6.73 11.18
CA THR A 22 16.43 -7.08 10.72
C THR A 22 17.04 -8.27 11.47
N ASP A 23 16.59 -8.51 12.69
CA ASP A 23 17.02 -9.64 13.52
C ASP A 23 16.21 -10.92 13.28
N GLY A 24 15.34 -10.91 12.27
CA GLY A 24 14.52 -12.06 11.90
C GLY A 24 13.32 -12.31 12.83
N VAL A 25 12.98 -11.36 13.69
CA VAL A 25 11.81 -11.48 14.59
C VAL A 25 10.56 -11.00 13.87
N ALA A 26 9.53 -11.85 13.79
CA ALA A 26 8.24 -11.47 13.25
C ALA A 26 7.53 -10.48 14.17
N PHE A 27 7.07 -9.34 13.64
CA PHE A 27 6.36 -8.32 14.40
C PHE A 27 4.96 -8.02 13.87
N ILE A 28 4.71 -8.23 12.58
CA ILE A 28 3.37 -8.21 12.00
C ILE A 28 3.13 -9.57 11.35
N SER A 29 2.03 -10.23 11.70
CA SER A 29 1.64 -11.50 11.09
C SER A 29 0.14 -11.48 10.82
N GLN A 30 -0.21 -11.26 9.57
CA GLN A 30 -1.58 -11.21 9.07
C GLN A 30 -1.88 -12.51 8.32
N ARG A 31 -2.80 -13.30 8.85
CA ARG A 31 -3.12 -14.64 8.35
C ARG A 31 -4.59 -14.77 8.01
N ASN A 32 -4.91 -15.79 7.20
CA ASN A 32 -6.29 -16.14 6.85
C ASN A 32 -7.08 -15.01 6.16
N MET A 33 -6.42 -14.20 5.36
CA MET A 33 -7.07 -13.16 4.57
C MET A 33 -7.76 -13.82 3.38
N ILE A 34 -9.08 -13.86 3.44
CA ILE A 34 -9.92 -14.46 2.41
C ILE A 34 -10.39 -13.37 1.46
N ALA A 35 -10.07 -13.52 0.19
CA ALA A 35 -10.36 -12.58 -0.88
C ALA A 35 -11.25 -13.23 -1.95
N PRO A 36 -12.58 -13.21 -1.81
CA PRO A 36 -13.49 -13.68 -2.84
C PRO A 36 -13.45 -12.75 -4.05
N ARG A 37 -13.61 -13.31 -5.23
CA ARG A 37 -13.68 -12.59 -6.51
C ARG A 37 -14.76 -13.18 -7.36
N LEU A 38 -15.57 -12.33 -7.93
CA LEU A 38 -16.70 -12.70 -8.79
C LEU A 38 -16.60 -11.89 -10.07
N GLY A 39 -16.82 -12.53 -11.19
CA GLY A 39 -16.91 -11.89 -12.50
C GLY A 39 -18.06 -12.47 -13.28
N ALA A 40 -18.72 -11.63 -14.05
CA ALA A 40 -19.75 -12.04 -15.00
C ALA A 40 -19.56 -11.26 -16.30
N THR A 41 -19.66 -11.96 -17.41
CA THR A 41 -19.69 -11.35 -18.74
C THR A 41 -20.87 -11.92 -19.51
N TRP A 42 -21.67 -11.04 -20.11
CA TRP A 42 -22.83 -11.39 -20.88
C TRP A 42 -22.71 -10.83 -22.30
N ASP A 43 -22.64 -11.71 -23.27
CA ASP A 43 -22.78 -11.37 -24.67
C ASP A 43 -24.28 -11.22 -25.00
N TYR A 44 -24.77 -9.98 -24.98
CA TYR A 44 -26.20 -9.67 -25.09
C TYR A 44 -26.74 -10.09 -26.44
N LEU A 45 -26.03 -9.87 -27.53
CA LEU A 45 -26.45 -10.19 -28.90
C LEU A 45 -26.07 -11.61 -29.32
N GLY A 46 -25.08 -12.22 -28.65
CA GLY A 46 -24.61 -13.57 -28.96
C GLY A 46 -23.64 -13.65 -30.13
N ASP A 47 -23.22 -12.52 -30.66
CA ASP A 47 -22.25 -12.41 -31.76
C ASP A 47 -20.93 -11.71 -31.31
N GLY A 48 -20.78 -11.46 -30.02
CA GLY A 48 -19.62 -10.78 -29.42
C GLY A 48 -19.59 -9.27 -29.65
N SER A 49 -20.59 -8.69 -30.32
CA SER A 49 -20.58 -7.27 -30.67
C SER A 49 -21.05 -6.34 -29.54
N LEU A 50 -21.81 -6.87 -28.58
CA LEU A 50 -22.23 -6.13 -27.37
C LEU A 50 -22.08 -7.00 -26.14
N LYS A 51 -21.18 -6.59 -25.26
CA LYS A 51 -20.89 -7.27 -23.99
C LYS A 51 -21.17 -6.37 -22.81
N PHE A 52 -21.82 -6.92 -21.80
CA PHE A 52 -21.90 -6.35 -20.48
C PHE A 52 -20.98 -7.14 -19.54
N PHE A 53 -20.33 -6.45 -18.64
CA PHE A 53 -19.50 -7.12 -17.63
C PHE A 53 -19.71 -6.50 -16.25
N ALA A 54 -19.60 -7.34 -15.24
CA ALA A 54 -19.62 -6.95 -13.84
C ALA A 54 -18.55 -7.74 -13.10
N ASN A 55 -17.81 -7.06 -12.24
CA ASN A 55 -16.81 -7.70 -11.38
C ASN A 55 -16.95 -7.18 -9.95
N GLY A 56 -16.70 -8.04 -8.98
CA GLY A 56 -16.65 -7.67 -7.59
C GLY A 56 -15.61 -8.51 -6.87
N GLY A 57 -14.95 -7.92 -5.89
CA GLY A 57 -13.96 -8.66 -5.14
C GLY A 57 -13.40 -7.90 -3.96
N ARG A 58 -12.80 -8.68 -3.04
CA ARG A 58 -12.01 -8.17 -1.94
C ARG A 58 -10.53 -8.29 -2.26
N TYR A 59 -9.79 -7.26 -1.87
CA TYR A 59 -8.35 -7.18 -2.06
C TYR A 59 -7.69 -6.85 -0.73
N HIS A 60 -6.61 -7.58 -0.42
CA HIS A 60 -5.76 -7.30 0.73
C HIS A 60 -4.40 -6.82 0.25
N LEU A 61 -3.83 -5.89 0.99
CA LEU A 61 -2.49 -5.37 0.74
C LEU A 61 -1.63 -5.59 1.99
N PRO A 62 -0.35 -5.95 1.81
CA PRO A 62 0.58 -6.02 2.93
C PRO A 62 0.84 -4.63 3.51
N VAL A 63 1.36 -4.60 4.72
CA VAL A 63 1.88 -3.35 5.28
C VAL A 63 3.00 -2.83 4.37
N PRO A 64 2.99 -1.55 4.00
CA PRO A 64 4.01 -0.96 3.14
C PRO A 64 5.42 -1.15 3.70
N SER A 65 6.38 -1.44 2.83
CA SER A 65 7.76 -1.76 3.25
C SER A 65 8.47 -0.58 3.90
N ASN A 66 8.17 0.65 3.52
CA ASN A 66 8.70 1.85 4.16
C ASN A 66 8.26 1.95 5.63
N LEU A 67 7.00 1.64 5.92
CA LEU A 67 6.49 1.61 7.29
C LEU A 67 7.20 0.52 8.09
N SER A 68 7.31 -0.68 7.52
CA SER A 68 8.04 -1.78 8.16
C SER A 68 9.50 -1.44 8.44
N SER A 69 10.18 -0.77 7.50
CA SER A 69 11.58 -0.35 7.68
C SER A 69 11.73 0.67 8.81
N ASN A 70 10.83 1.64 8.90
CA ASN A 70 10.87 2.65 9.94
C ASN A 70 10.63 2.08 11.35
N MET A 71 9.83 1.02 11.43
CA MET A 71 9.47 0.38 12.70
C MET A 71 10.50 -0.65 13.17
N ALA A 72 11.16 -1.34 12.24
CA ALA A 72 11.86 -2.59 12.54
C ALA A 72 13.32 -2.65 12.08
N SER A 73 13.89 -1.53 11.61
CA SER A 73 15.30 -1.50 11.21
C SER A 73 16.11 -0.52 12.07
N PRO A 74 17.44 -0.77 12.25
CA PRO A 74 18.35 0.14 12.90
C PRO A 74 18.67 1.33 11.99
N PHE A 75 17.64 2.09 11.64
CA PHE A 75 17.79 3.19 10.70
C PHE A 75 18.48 4.37 11.34
N LEU A 76 19.67 4.72 10.86
CA LEU A 76 20.40 5.90 11.29
C LEU A 76 20.00 7.09 10.42
N ALA A 77 18.96 7.82 10.84
CA ALA A 77 18.61 9.10 10.25
C ALA A 77 18.92 10.19 11.27
N THR A 78 20.01 10.90 11.07
CA THR A 78 20.37 12.06 11.88
C THR A 78 20.39 13.31 11.01
N SER A 79 19.94 14.41 11.59
CA SER A 79 20.03 15.75 11.02
C SER A 79 20.92 16.61 11.91
N GLU A 80 21.75 17.40 11.31
CA GLU A 80 22.58 18.39 11.96
C GLU A 80 22.53 19.69 11.18
N MET A 81 22.42 20.82 11.86
CA MET A 81 22.33 22.12 11.22
C MET A 81 23.68 22.82 11.25
N TYR A 82 24.01 23.45 10.13
CA TYR A 82 25.26 24.20 9.94
C TYR A 82 24.96 25.60 9.42
N THR A 83 25.75 26.57 9.85
CA THR A 83 25.97 27.80 9.08
C THR A 83 27.17 27.59 8.17
N TYR A 84 27.27 28.38 7.10
CA TYR A 84 28.41 28.37 6.20
C TYR A 84 28.84 29.81 5.86
N THR A 85 30.10 30.00 5.50
CA THR A 85 30.66 31.30 5.18
C THR A 85 30.85 31.57 3.70
N GLY A 86 30.76 30.53 2.88
CA GLY A 86 30.92 30.65 1.44
C GLY A 86 30.34 29.47 0.68
N VAL A 87 30.34 29.58 -0.65
CA VAL A 87 29.89 28.53 -1.58
C VAL A 87 30.98 28.31 -2.59
N ASP A 88 31.34 27.06 -2.82
CA ASP A 88 32.27 26.69 -3.88
C ASP A 88 31.64 27.04 -5.25
N PRO A 89 32.32 27.87 -6.06
CA PRO A 89 31.77 28.37 -7.33
C PRO A 89 31.63 27.29 -8.43
N VAL A 90 32.28 26.15 -8.27
CA VAL A 90 32.29 25.07 -9.27
C VAL A 90 31.23 24.02 -8.91
N THR A 91 31.13 23.62 -7.64
CA THR A 91 30.27 22.54 -7.19
C THR A 91 28.95 23.03 -6.57
N GLY A 92 28.87 24.30 -6.16
CA GLY A 92 27.75 24.85 -5.40
C GLY A 92 27.72 24.38 -3.95
N ALA A 93 28.74 23.66 -3.49
CA ALA A 93 28.77 23.12 -2.14
C ALA A 93 29.07 24.23 -1.11
N PRO A 94 28.42 24.24 0.07
CA PRO A 94 28.71 25.18 1.12
C PRO A 94 30.13 24.93 1.70
N THR A 95 30.85 26.01 2.01
CA THR A 95 32.21 25.98 2.58
C THR A 95 32.26 26.75 3.90
N GLY A 96 33.25 26.43 4.74
CA GLY A 96 33.37 27.05 6.05
C GLY A 96 32.18 26.70 6.97
N LEU A 97 31.88 25.42 7.07
CA LEU A 97 30.77 24.90 7.86
C LEU A 97 31.03 25.04 9.36
N HIS A 98 30.04 25.56 10.08
CA HIS A 98 30.02 25.63 11.54
C HIS A 98 28.73 24.99 12.05
N ALA A 99 28.84 23.89 12.78
CA ALA A 99 27.69 23.24 13.39
C ALA A 99 27.02 24.16 14.42
N ILE A 100 25.71 24.34 14.31
CA ILE A 100 24.87 25.13 15.23
C ILE A 100 23.90 24.27 16.02
N SER A 101 23.79 22.97 15.69
CA SER A 101 23.06 22.00 16.48
C SER A 101 23.90 20.75 16.73
N LYS A 102 23.53 19.99 17.75
CA LYS A 102 24.01 18.60 17.87
C LYS A 102 23.23 17.73 16.90
N PRO A 103 23.83 16.62 16.39
CA PRO A 103 23.07 15.65 15.63
C PRO A 103 21.85 15.17 16.40
N TYR A 104 20.67 15.19 15.78
CA TYR A 104 19.46 14.65 16.36
C TYR A 104 18.82 13.63 15.43
N SER A 105 18.18 12.63 15.99
CA SER A 105 17.45 11.61 15.25
C SER A 105 15.95 11.90 15.33
N ALA A 106 15.30 12.08 14.17
CA ALA A 106 13.88 12.39 14.11
C ALA A 106 13.01 11.27 14.71
N ASN A 107 13.46 10.02 14.60
CA ASN A 107 12.80 8.86 15.21
C ASN A 107 13.37 8.50 16.60
N ASN A 108 14.29 9.30 17.13
CA ASN A 108 15.01 9.09 18.39
C ASN A 108 15.69 7.72 18.53
N ALA A 109 15.98 7.06 17.40
CA ALA A 109 16.54 5.72 17.40
C ALA A 109 18.09 5.72 17.37
N TYR A 110 18.73 6.71 16.76
CA TYR A 110 20.19 6.83 16.64
C TYR A 110 20.88 5.56 16.14
N GLY A 111 20.27 4.88 15.15
CA GLY A 111 20.79 3.63 14.61
C GLY A 111 20.57 2.41 15.50
N GLN A 112 19.79 2.51 16.57
CA GLN A 112 19.41 1.37 17.40
C GLN A 112 18.10 0.77 16.92
N SER A 113 18.05 -0.54 16.82
CA SER A 113 16.78 -1.24 16.58
C SER A 113 15.86 -1.09 17.80
N ARG A 114 14.61 -0.75 17.53
CA ARG A 114 13.55 -0.87 18.52
C ARG A 114 12.91 -2.26 18.45
N ASP A 115 12.35 -2.72 19.55
CA ASP A 115 11.47 -3.88 19.46
C ASP A 115 10.21 -3.47 18.69
N ALA A 116 10.11 -3.97 17.44
CA ALA A 116 9.01 -3.62 16.56
C ALA A 116 7.64 -4.03 17.12
N ARG A 117 7.60 -4.97 18.08
CA ARG A 117 6.38 -5.37 18.78
C ARG A 117 5.85 -4.31 19.74
N GLU A 118 6.72 -3.46 20.26
CA GLU A 118 6.33 -2.35 21.14
C GLU A 118 5.70 -1.18 20.38
N VAL A 119 6.06 -1.03 19.09
CA VAL A 119 5.58 0.07 18.23
C VAL A 119 4.50 -0.36 17.25
N THR A 120 4.11 -1.64 17.29
CA THR A 120 3.07 -2.17 16.41
C THR A 120 1.78 -2.42 17.18
N ALA A 121 0.67 -1.97 16.65
CA ALA A 121 -0.63 -2.18 17.27
C ALA A 121 -0.96 -3.68 17.38
N ILE A 122 -1.44 -4.08 18.56
CA ILE A 122 -1.89 -5.46 18.81
C ILE A 122 -3.14 -5.71 17.96
N GLY A 123 -3.11 -6.81 17.20
CA GLY A 123 -4.24 -7.20 16.35
C GLY A 123 -4.41 -6.32 15.11
N LEU A 124 -3.32 -5.75 14.59
CA LEU A 124 -3.32 -4.96 13.37
C LEU A 124 -4.02 -5.72 12.24
N LYS A 125 -5.12 -5.17 11.76
CA LYS A 125 -5.86 -5.74 10.64
C LYS A 125 -5.14 -5.51 9.31
N PRO A 126 -5.26 -6.43 8.35
CA PRO A 126 -4.72 -6.20 7.02
C PRO A 126 -5.46 -5.06 6.33
N LEU A 127 -4.72 -4.24 5.62
CA LEU A 127 -5.30 -3.26 4.71
C LEU A 127 -6.19 -4.00 3.70
N SER A 128 -7.44 -3.61 3.60
CA SER A 128 -8.39 -4.27 2.70
C SER A 128 -9.35 -3.29 2.05
N GLN A 129 -9.70 -3.61 0.80
CA GLN A 129 -10.71 -2.87 0.06
C GLN A 129 -11.65 -3.81 -0.70
N ASP A 130 -12.88 -3.39 -0.83
CA ASP A 130 -13.87 -4.01 -1.70
C ASP A 130 -13.99 -3.17 -2.98
N GLU A 131 -13.98 -3.83 -4.12
CA GLU A 131 -14.14 -3.19 -5.43
C GLU A 131 -15.32 -3.81 -6.17
N PHE A 132 -16.08 -2.96 -6.85
CA PHE A 132 -17.14 -3.36 -7.76
C PHE A 132 -17.02 -2.57 -9.05
N SER A 133 -17.07 -3.25 -10.18
CA SER A 133 -17.12 -2.62 -11.48
C SER A 133 -18.28 -3.15 -12.30
N LEU A 134 -18.86 -2.27 -13.09
CA LEU A 134 -19.91 -2.57 -14.06
C LEU A 134 -19.64 -1.79 -15.33
N GLY A 135 -19.80 -2.43 -16.48
CA GLY A 135 -19.58 -1.75 -17.76
C GLY A 135 -20.15 -2.51 -18.94
N PHE A 136 -19.97 -1.90 -20.10
CA PHE A 136 -20.28 -2.50 -21.38
C PHE A 136 -19.25 -2.13 -22.44
N GLU A 137 -19.17 -2.96 -23.46
CA GLU A 137 -18.40 -2.72 -24.69
C GLU A 137 -19.27 -3.04 -25.89
N ARG A 138 -19.25 -2.14 -26.88
CA ARG A 138 -19.96 -2.29 -28.15
C ARG A 138 -19.01 -2.13 -29.34
N ALA A 139 -18.91 -3.15 -30.17
CA ALA A 139 -18.25 -3.05 -31.46
C ALA A 139 -19.19 -2.37 -32.47
N LEU A 140 -18.84 -1.14 -32.87
CA LEU A 140 -19.58 -0.39 -33.89
C LEU A 140 -19.12 -0.78 -35.31
N SER A 141 -17.87 -1.23 -35.43
CA SER A 141 -17.32 -1.76 -36.67
C SER A 141 -16.15 -2.68 -36.37
N LYS A 142 -15.54 -3.30 -37.38
CA LYS A 142 -14.32 -4.12 -37.24
C LYS A 142 -13.11 -3.33 -36.69
N LYS A 143 -13.17 -1.99 -36.72
CA LYS A 143 -12.05 -1.12 -36.32
C LYS A 143 -12.41 -0.19 -35.13
N LEU A 144 -13.67 -0.19 -34.71
CA LEU A 144 -14.11 0.74 -33.66
C LEU A 144 -14.94 0.00 -32.61
N VAL A 145 -14.46 0.06 -31.38
CA VAL A 145 -15.19 -0.40 -30.19
C VAL A 145 -15.36 0.79 -29.27
N VAL A 146 -16.53 0.95 -28.70
CA VAL A 146 -16.86 1.95 -27.69
C VAL A 146 -17.32 1.24 -26.42
N GLY A 147 -17.02 1.80 -25.27
CA GLY A 147 -17.44 1.24 -23.99
C GLY A 147 -17.46 2.29 -22.91
N ALA A 148 -18.13 1.96 -21.82
CA ALA A 148 -18.12 2.73 -20.60
C ALA A 148 -18.14 1.78 -19.40
N SER A 149 -17.50 2.20 -18.32
CA SER A 149 -17.52 1.46 -17.05
C SER A 149 -17.53 2.38 -15.87
N VAL A 150 -18.09 1.89 -14.78
CA VAL A 150 -18.07 2.53 -13.46
C VAL A 150 -17.33 1.60 -12.51
N LEU A 151 -16.44 2.16 -11.70
CA LEU A 151 -15.72 1.47 -10.66
C LEU A 151 -16.04 2.12 -9.32
N TYR A 152 -16.52 1.32 -8.38
CA TYR A 152 -16.72 1.71 -6.97
C TYR A 152 -15.70 0.98 -6.12
N ARG A 153 -15.03 1.72 -5.23
CA ARG A 153 -14.09 1.20 -4.23
C ARG A 153 -14.47 1.64 -2.84
N LYS A 154 -14.41 0.71 -1.92
CA LYS A 154 -14.59 0.97 -0.49
C LYS A 154 -13.38 0.44 0.27
N LEU A 155 -12.65 1.34 0.91
CA LEU A 155 -11.60 0.98 1.84
C LEU A 155 -12.27 0.53 3.14
N ASN A 156 -11.96 -0.68 3.62
CA ASN A 156 -12.53 -1.25 4.84
C ASN A 156 -11.60 -1.03 6.03
N ASP A 157 -10.34 -1.39 5.86
CA ASP A 157 -9.30 -1.22 6.88
C ASP A 157 -8.08 -0.57 6.23
N THR A 158 -7.46 0.37 6.93
CA THR A 158 -6.21 1.01 6.54
C THR A 158 -5.24 1.00 7.71
N ASN A 159 -3.97 1.02 7.38
CA ASN A 159 -2.89 1.13 8.35
C ASN A 159 -2.20 2.47 8.15
N ASP A 160 -1.96 3.16 9.25
CA ASP A 160 -1.25 4.42 9.28
C ASP A 160 -0.29 4.42 10.46
N ASP A 161 0.73 5.29 10.40
CA ASP A 161 1.61 5.55 11.53
C ASP A 161 1.09 6.78 12.27
N SER A 162 1.16 6.73 13.57
CA SER A 162 0.82 7.85 14.43
C SER A 162 1.89 8.07 15.48
N CYS A 163 2.23 9.32 15.72
CA CYS A 163 3.05 9.69 16.86
C CYS A 163 2.17 9.76 18.11
N ASP A 164 2.51 8.98 19.11
CA ASP A 164 1.87 9.06 20.43
C ASP A 164 2.66 10.02 21.31
N GLU A 165 2.14 11.21 21.48
CA GLU A 165 2.78 12.27 22.28
C GLU A 165 2.40 12.19 23.77
N ARG A 166 1.51 11.29 24.17
CA ARG A 166 1.07 11.18 25.58
C ARG A 166 2.21 10.95 26.56
N PRO A 167 3.27 10.17 26.26
CA PRO A 167 4.40 10.02 27.15
C PRO A 167 5.22 11.29 27.37
N LEU A 168 5.10 12.28 26.48
CA LEU A 168 5.82 13.54 26.57
C LEU A 168 5.10 14.60 27.44
N GLN A 169 3.85 14.31 27.83
CA GLN A 169 3.01 15.19 28.63
C GLN A 169 2.96 14.79 30.11
N ALA A 170 3.66 13.72 30.48
CA ALA A 170 3.83 13.24 31.86
C ALA A 170 5.20 13.66 32.39
#